data_00bffa083face1b35b04dfdac3cfdfcc
#
_entry.id   00bffa083face1b35b04dfdac3cfdfcc
#
_cell.length_a   1.000
_cell.length_b   1.000
_cell.length_c   1.000
_cell.angle_alpha   90.00
_cell.angle_beta   90.00
_cell.angle_gamma   90.00
#
_symmetry.space_group_name_H-M   'P 1'
#
loop_
_entity.id
_entity.type
_entity.pdbx_description
1 polymer ?
#
loop_
_entity_poly.entity_id
_entity_poly.type
_entity_poly.pdbx_seq_one_letter_code
_entity_poly.pdbx_strand_id
1 'polypeptide(L)'
;MQRRIAILLATVSAVTVMAFGLAIGASAQADVSATVRSVTARFNSVEQAKKAGYVPFYVCAEQPGVGTMGQHYVNFDLVGNAAIDPLHPEALVYEPRADGTFKLVALEWVRVGPEAATAPTVLGHDMLYRTAPNRYGIEPGFYERHYWLYKSNPLGAFSDWNPTVSCRGTGDNGG
;
A
#
# COMPACT_ATOMS: atom_id res chain seq x y z
N MET A 1 0.93 54.44 -34.22
CA MET A 1 1.12 53.04 -34.57
C MET A 1 2.12 52.39 -33.64
N GLN A 2 1.81 52.12 -32.37
CA GLN A 2 2.65 51.36 -31.45
C GLN A 2 1.83 50.92 -30.24
N ARG A 3 1.14 49.80 -30.31
CA ARG A 3 0.56 49.07 -29.14
C ARG A 3 0.04 47.71 -29.60
N ARG A 4 0.92 46.76 -29.94
CA ARG A 4 0.53 45.34 -30.15
C ARG A 4 1.69 44.31 -30.02
N ILE A 5 2.66 44.49 -29.09
CA ILE A 5 3.73 43.47 -28.93
C ILE A 5 3.96 43.03 -27.46
N ALA A 6 3.05 43.34 -26.54
CA ALA A 6 3.32 43.02 -25.11
C ALA A 6 2.52 41.83 -24.53
N ILE A 7 1.80 41.03 -25.29
CA ILE A 7 0.92 39.98 -24.75
C ILE A 7 1.38 38.54 -25.04
N LEU A 8 2.40 38.35 -25.86
CA LEU A 8 2.82 37.01 -26.30
C LEU A 8 3.96 36.34 -25.48
N LEU A 9 4.53 37.04 -24.52
CA LEU A 9 5.67 36.51 -23.73
C LEU A 9 5.30 35.94 -22.35
N ALA A 10 4.09 36.15 -21.85
CA ALA A 10 3.68 35.73 -20.52
C ALA A 10 3.11 34.30 -20.46
N THR A 11 2.68 33.72 -21.58
CA THR A 11 2.01 32.40 -21.59
C THR A 11 2.94 31.21 -21.74
N VAL A 12 4.16 31.40 -22.23
CA VAL A 12 5.11 30.31 -22.44
C VAL A 12 5.81 29.88 -21.14
N SER A 13 6.00 30.82 -20.19
CA SER A 13 6.70 30.52 -18.92
C SER A 13 5.87 29.68 -17.94
N ALA A 14 4.54 29.82 -17.93
CA ALA A 14 3.68 29.08 -16.98
C ALA A 14 3.55 27.60 -17.34
N VAL A 15 3.51 27.25 -18.62
CA VAL A 15 3.41 25.86 -19.06
C VAL A 15 4.68 25.08 -18.83
N THR A 16 5.85 25.72 -18.98
CA THR A 16 7.16 25.06 -18.78
C THR A 16 7.41 24.74 -17.29
N VAL A 17 6.97 25.59 -16.36
CA VAL A 17 7.15 25.36 -14.91
C VAL A 17 6.24 24.21 -14.42
N MET A 18 4.99 24.10 -14.92
CA MET A 18 4.10 22.98 -14.55
C MET A 18 4.60 21.64 -15.09
N ALA A 19 5.12 21.58 -16.31
CA ALA A 19 5.63 20.34 -16.89
C ALA A 19 6.90 19.86 -16.16
N PHE A 20 7.75 20.77 -15.71
CA PHE A 20 8.97 20.43 -14.97
C PHE A 20 8.67 19.95 -13.54
N GLY A 21 7.70 20.56 -12.85
CA GLY A 21 7.26 20.13 -11.51
C GLY A 21 6.62 18.73 -11.50
N LEU A 22 5.84 18.39 -12.52
CA LEU A 22 5.24 17.06 -12.67
C LEU A 22 6.27 15.99 -12.97
N ALA A 23 7.30 16.29 -13.75
CA ALA A 23 8.37 15.35 -14.07
C ALA A 23 9.26 15.03 -12.86
N ILE A 24 9.56 16.01 -12.02
CA ILE A 24 10.34 15.82 -10.78
C ILE A 24 9.56 14.97 -9.78
N GLY A 25 8.26 15.23 -9.62
CA GLY A 25 7.40 14.44 -8.72
C GLY A 25 7.28 12.97 -9.14
N ALA A 26 7.15 12.69 -10.43
CA ALA A 26 7.06 11.34 -10.96
C ALA A 26 8.37 10.54 -10.79
N SER A 27 9.53 11.17 -10.99
CA SER A 27 10.83 10.53 -10.78
C SER A 27 11.09 10.21 -9.31
N ALA A 28 10.80 11.12 -8.40
CA ALA A 28 10.94 10.90 -6.96
C ALA A 28 10.05 9.75 -6.46
N GLN A 29 8.81 9.66 -6.93
CA GLN A 29 7.92 8.55 -6.57
C GLN A 29 8.41 7.21 -7.13
N ALA A 30 8.95 7.18 -8.34
CA ALA A 30 9.54 5.98 -8.92
C ALA A 30 10.76 5.51 -8.12
N ASP A 31 11.63 6.42 -7.68
CA ASP A 31 12.81 6.12 -6.87
C ASP A 31 12.44 5.55 -5.49
N VAL A 32 11.41 6.11 -4.83
CA VAL A 32 10.90 5.59 -3.55
C VAL A 32 10.33 4.18 -3.75
N SER A 33 9.53 3.96 -4.79
CA SER A 33 8.95 2.64 -5.09
C SER A 33 10.04 1.60 -5.39
N ALA A 34 11.10 1.97 -6.11
CA ALA A 34 12.24 1.11 -6.39
C ALA A 34 12.99 0.76 -5.09
N THR A 35 13.19 1.71 -4.19
CA THR A 35 13.83 1.50 -2.89
C THR A 35 13.00 0.56 -2.02
N VAL A 36 11.69 0.80 -1.87
CA VAL A 36 10.78 -0.08 -1.13
C VAL A 36 10.82 -1.51 -1.70
N ARG A 37 10.74 -1.65 -3.03
CA ARG A 37 10.85 -2.95 -3.69
C ARG A 37 12.18 -3.65 -3.39
N SER A 38 13.28 -2.93 -3.40
CA SER A 38 14.62 -3.48 -3.12
C SER A 38 14.71 -4.08 -1.73
N VAL A 39 14.26 -3.36 -0.69
CA VAL A 39 14.36 -3.82 0.71
C VAL A 39 13.36 -4.92 1.05
N THR A 40 12.21 -4.96 0.36
CA THR A 40 11.15 -5.96 0.61
C THR A 40 11.20 -7.17 -0.33
N ALA A 41 12.05 -7.15 -1.37
CA ALA A 41 12.16 -8.24 -2.36
C ALA A 41 12.47 -9.61 -1.74
N ARG A 42 13.23 -9.66 -0.63
CA ARG A 42 13.51 -10.90 0.13
C ARG A 42 12.24 -11.59 0.61
N PHE A 43 11.18 -10.86 0.85
CA PHE A 43 9.90 -11.37 1.31
C PHE A 43 9.05 -12.01 0.19
N ASN A 44 9.54 -12.06 -1.07
CA ASN A 44 8.96 -12.99 -2.05
C ASN A 44 9.05 -14.46 -1.56
N SER A 45 9.96 -14.76 -0.64
CA SER A 45 9.97 -15.98 0.15
C SER A 45 9.22 -15.78 1.47
N VAL A 46 8.09 -16.46 1.65
CA VAL A 46 7.33 -16.41 2.90
C VAL A 46 8.16 -16.91 4.10
N GLU A 47 9.13 -17.81 3.87
CA GLU A 47 10.04 -18.28 4.91
C GLU A 47 11.02 -17.19 5.37
N GLN A 48 11.43 -16.29 4.47
CA GLN A 48 12.22 -15.11 4.87
C GLN A 48 11.37 -14.10 5.65
N ALA A 49 10.10 -13.95 5.30
CA ALA A 49 9.18 -13.14 6.09
C ALA A 49 9.01 -13.69 7.51
N LYS A 50 8.77 -15.00 7.65
CA LYS A 50 8.67 -15.66 8.97
C LYS A 50 9.93 -15.48 9.80
N LYS A 51 11.13 -15.64 9.21
CA LYS A 51 12.41 -15.40 9.88
C LYS A 51 12.59 -13.94 10.32
N ALA A 52 11.95 -13.01 9.65
CA ALA A 52 11.96 -11.59 9.99
C ALA A 52 10.85 -11.18 11.00
N GLY A 53 10.13 -12.15 11.59
CA GLY A 53 9.12 -11.91 12.61
C GLY A 53 7.70 -11.73 12.09
N TYR A 54 7.45 -11.90 10.78
CA TYR A 54 6.09 -11.86 10.24
C TYR A 54 5.38 -13.19 10.46
N VAL A 55 4.20 -13.14 11.05
CA VAL A 55 3.35 -14.30 11.30
C VAL A 55 2.03 -14.22 10.57
N PRO A 56 1.41 -15.33 10.14
CA PRO A 56 0.10 -15.28 9.52
C PRO A 56 -0.91 -14.66 10.48
N PHE A 57 -1.70 -13.73 9.97
CA PHE A 57 -2.72 -13.02 10.73
C PHE A 57 -4.04 -13.07 9.99
N TYR A 58 -5.08 -13.53 10.70
CA TYR A 58 -6.42 -13.72 10.17
C TYR A 58 -6.45 -14.68 8.97
N VAL A 59 -7.64 -14.87 8.39
CA VAL A 59 -7.81 -15.66 7.15
C VAL A 59 -7.58 -14.80 5.92
N CYS A 60 -7.37 -15.44 4.77
CA CYS A 60 -7.34 -14.72 3.50
C CYS A 60 -8.65 -13.98 3.27
N ALA A 61 -8.59 -12.65 3.15
CA ALA A 61 -9.78 -11.81 3.09
C ALA A 61 -10.27 -11.63 1.65
N GLU A 62 -11.53 -11.99 1.41
CA GLU A 62 -12.21 -11.81 0.12
C GLU A 62 -13.53 -11.06 0.32
N GLN A 63 -13.85 -10.16 -0.61
CA GLN A 63 -15.14 -9.48 -0.69
C GLN A 63 -15.79 -9.81 -2.04
N PRO A 64 -16.86 -10.60 -2.04
CA PRO A 64 -17.55 -11.02 -3.27
C PRO A 64 -17.93 -9.83 -4.15
N GLY A 65 -17.62 -9.90 -5.44
CA GLY A 65 -17.90 -8.85 -6.42
C GLY A 65 -16.98 -7.64 -6.38
N VAL A 66 -16.06 -7.57 -5.42
CA VAL A 66 -15.09 -6.46 -5.29
C VAL A 66 -13.66 -6.93 -5.54
N GLY A 67 -13.21 -7.94 -4.80
CA GLY A 67 -11.86 -8.46 -4.90
C GLY A 67 -11.36 -9.10 -3.61
N THR A 68 -10.07 -9.34 -3.57
CA THR A 68 -9.41 -10.02 -2.47
C THR A 68 -8.28 -9.12 -1.93
N MET A 69 -8.12 -9.05 -0.61
CA MET A 69 -6.92 -8.48 0.00
C MET A 69 -5.75 -9.47 -0.08
N GLY A 70 -5.99 -10.72 0.25
CA GLY A 70 -5.00 -11.77 0.36
C GLY A 70 -4.80 -12.24 1.78
N GLN A 71 -3.79 -13.09 2.01
CA GLN A 71 -3.34 -13.55 3.31
C GLN A 71 -2.32 -12.59 3.88
N HIS A 72 -2.63 -11.98 5.02
CA HIS A 72 -1.73 -11.07 5.71
C HIS A 72 -0.74 -11.86 6.58
N TYR A 73 0.50 -11.41 6.57
CA TYR A 73 1.55 -11.77 7.51
C TYR A 73 1.99 -10.51 8.22
N VAL A 74 1.79 -10.44 9.53
CA VAL A 74 1.97 -9.22 10.34
C VAL A 74 3.19 -9.37 11.24
N ASN A 75 4.00 -8.32 11.33
CA ASN A 75 5.06 -8.19 12.32
C ASN A 75 4.56 -7.31 13.47
N PHE A 76 4.19 -7.94 14.58
CA PHE A 76 3.61 -7.23 15.73
C PHE A 76 4.60 -6.34 16.48
N ASP A 77 5.91 -6.58 16.35
CA ASP A 77 6.94 -5.68 16.92
C ASP A 77 6.95 -4.34 16.15
N LEU A 78 6.70 -4.37 14.84
CA LEU A 78 6.55 -3.15 14.03
C LEU A 78 5.23 -2.44 14.33
N VAL A 79 4.11 -3.17 14.42
CA VAL A 79 2.79 -2.60 14.78
C VAL A 79 2.84 -1.89 16.14
N GLY A 80 3.59 -2.43 17.11
CA GLY A 80 3.79 -1.84 18.43
C GLY A 80 4.63 -0.56 18.42
N ASN A 81 5.34 -0.30 17.33
CA ASN A 81 6.11 0.92 17.12
C ASN A 81 5.23 1.96 16.41
N ALA A 82 4.79 3.01 17.08
CA ALA A 82 3.86 4.01 16.53
C ALA A 82 4.38 4.80 15.30
N ALA A 83 5.65 4.61 14.90
CA ALA A 83 6.25 5.26 13.73
C ALA A 83 5.93 4.47 12.45
N ILE A 84 5.49 5.17 11.41
CA ILE A 84 5.32 4.60 10.07
C ILE A 84 6.65 4.76 9.31
N ASP A 85 7.28 3.63 8.97
CA ASP A 85 8.50 3.60 8.16
C ASP A 85 8.18 2.99 6.78
N PRO A 86 8.31 3.77 5.69
CA PRO A 86 8.04 3.26 4.34
C PRO A 86 8.86 2.02 3.94
N LEU A 87 10.02 1.81 4.56
CA LEU A 87 10.92 0.69 4.26
C LEU A 87 10.66 -0.57 5.10
N HIS A 88 9.86 -0.44 6.17
CA HIS A 88 9.54 -1.52 7.10
C HIS A 88 8.02 -1.65 7.29
N PRO A 89 7.30 -2.18 6.26
CA PRO A 89 5.85 -2.36 6.36
C PRO A 89 5.49 -3.30 7.51
N GLU A 90 4.45 -2.97 8.26
CA GLU A 90 3.95 -3.78 9.37
C GLU A 90 3.33 -5.10 8.90
N ALA A 91 2.81 -5.13 7.66
CA ALA A 91 2.24 -6.34 7.08
C ALA A 91 2.72 -6.58 5.64
N LEU A 92 2.79 -7.86 5.31
CA LEU A 92 3.06 -8.38 3.96
C LEU A 92 1.82 -9.14 3.51
N VAL A 93 1.36 -8.87 2.29
CA VAL A 93 0.16 -9.49 1.76
C VAL A 93 0.52 -10.50 0.69
N TYR A 94 0.06 -11.72 0.88
CA TYR A 94 0.34 -12.84 -0.01
C TYR A 94 -0.92 -13.35 -0.70
N GLU A 95 -0.78 -13.70 -1.96
CA GLU A 95 -1.75 -14.51 -2.70
C GLU A 95 -1.41 -15.99 -2.48
N PRO A 96 -2.28 -16.79 -1.82
CA PRO A 96 -2.09 -18.23 -1.71
C PRO A 96 -2.33 -18.90 -3.06
N ARG A 97 -1.54 -19.93 -3.36
CA ARG A 97 -1.60 -20.68 -4.61
C ARG A 97 -2.08 -22.11 -4.38
N ALA A 98 -2.64 -22.71 -5.41
CA ALA A 98 -3.17 -24.07 -5.36
C ALA A 98 -2.10 -25.15 -5.04
N ASP A 99 -0.82 -24.85 -5.28
CA ASP A 99 0.32 -25.71 -4.93
C ASP A 99 0.77 -25.54 -3.45
N GLY A 100 0.04 -24.77 -2.66
CA GLY A 100 0.35 -24.47 -1.26
C GLY A 100 1.44 -23.40 -1.07
N THR A 101 1.96 -22.82 -2.15
CA THR A 101 2.92 -21.73 -2.07
C THR A 101 2.22 -20.36 -1.92
N PHE A 102 2.99 -19.35 -1.53
CA PHE A 102 2.54 -17.98 -1.36
C PHE A 102 3.31 -17.05 -2.30
N LYS A 103 2.60 -16.12 -2.95
CA LYS A 103 3.19 -15.06 -3.75
C LYS A 103 2.98 -13.72 -3.07
N LEU A 104 4.06 -13.01 -2.75
CA LEU A 104 3.95 -11.62 -2.29
C LEU A 104 3.27 -10.77 -3.36
N VAL A 105 2.21 -10.04 -3.00
CA VAL A 105 1.43 -9.22 -3.93
C VAL A 105 1.34 -7.77 -3.51
N ALA A 106 1.28 -7.51 -2.19
CA ALA A 106 1.22 -6.16 -1.65
C ALA A 106 2.00 -6.03 -0.33
N LEU A 107 2.22 -4.80 0.05
CA LEU A 107 2.70 -4.37 1.36
C LEU A 107 1.58 -3.60 2.04
N GLU A 108 1.59 -3.57 3.37
CA GLU A 108 0.63 -2.81 4.14
C GLU A 108 1.30 -2.17 5.34
N TRP A 109 0.99 -0.90 5.57
CA TRP A 109 1.38 -0.16 6.77
C TRP A 109 0.19 -0.07 7.69
N VAL A 110 0.43 -0.32 8.98
CA VAL A 110 -0.60 -0.37 10.02
C VAL A 110 -0.16 0.43 11.24
N ARG A 111 -1.05 1.29 11.74
CA ARG A 111 -0.85 2.00 12.99
C ARG A 111 -2.08 1.89 13.88
N VAL A 112 -1.98 1.19 14.98
CA VAL A 112 -3.05 1.06 15.98
C VAL A 112 -3.15 2.32 16.83
N GLY A 113 -4.38 2.76 17.12
CA GLY A 113 -4.64 3.90 17.99
C GLY A 113 -5.92 4.64 17.63
N PRO A 114 -6.26 5.70 18.38
CA PRO A 114 -7.43 6.49 18.08
C PRO A 114 -7.31 7.26 16.76
N GLU A 115 -8.46 7.62 16.20
CA GLU A 115 -8.50 8.49 15.03
C GLU A 115 -7.88 9.85 15.36
N ALA A 116 -6.96 10.29 14.53
CA ALA A 116 -6.28 11.57 14.65
C ALA A 116 -6.97 12.64 13.81
N ALA A 117 -6.86 13.91 14.21
CA ALA A 117 -7.39 15.04 13.45
C ALA A 117 -6.80 15.15 12.03
N THR A 118 -5.58 14.64 11.85
CA THR A 118 -4.92 14.51 10.53
C THR A 118 -4.44 13.07 10.39
N ALA A 119 -4.85 12.41 9.32
CA ALA A 119 -4.42 11.05 9.03
C ALA A 119 -2.90 10.98 8.86
N PRO A 120 -2.23 9.94 9.38
CA PRO A 120 -0.84 9.68 9.02
C PRO A 120 -0.73 9.36 7.53
N THR A 121 0.45 9.58 6.97
CA THR A 121 0.73 9.33 5.55
C THR A 121 1.85 8.32 5.38
N VAL A 122 1.78 7.54 4.31
CA VAL A 122 2.88 6.69 3.84
C VAL A 122 2.99 6.78 2.32
N LEU A 123 4.21 6.90 1.81
CA LEU A 123 4.48 7.04 0.36
C LEU A 123 3.67 8.17 -0.30
N GLY A 124 3.38 9.27 0.43
CA GLY A 124 2.60 10.40 -0.06
C GLY A 124 1.08 10.17 -0.11
N HIS A 125 0.58 9.09 0.49
CA HIS A 125 -0.86 8.77 0.56
C HIS A 125 -1.34 8.75 2.00
N ASP A 126 -2.52 9.32 2.24
CA ASP A 126 -3.18 9.24 3.55
C ASP A 126 -3.55 7.80 3.88
N MET A 127 -3.31 7.39 5.12
CA MET A 127 -3.77 6.11 5.63
C MET A 127 -5.27 6.19 5.98
N LEU A 128 -5.99 5.09 5.78
CA LEU A 128 -7.41 5.00 6.04
C LEU A 128 -7.66 4.51 7.46
N TYR A 129 -8.52 5.20 8.21
CA TYR A 129 -8.90 4.79 9.55
C TYR A 129 -9.99 3.71 9.54
N ARG A 130 -9.81 2.67 10.33
CA ARG A 130 -10.78 1.60 10.60
C ARG A 130 -11.22 1.68 12.04
N THR A 131 -12.40 2.27 12.24
CA THR A 131 -12.99 2.37 13.59
C THR A 131 -13.42 1.00 14.11
N ALA A 132 -13.46 0.86 15.42
CA ALA A 132 -14.11 -0.27 16.07
C ALA A 132 -15.66 -0.13 16.05
N PRO A 133 -16.44 -1.23 16.00
CA PRO A 133 -15.95 -2.60 15.82
C PRO A 133 -15.46 -2.86 14.40
N ASN A 134 -14.35 -3.55 14.27
CA ASN A 134 -13.77 -3.98 12.99
C ASN A 134 -13.57 -5.50 12.98
N ARG A 135 -13.33 -6.09 11.79
CA ARG A 135 -13.20 -7.55 11.64
C ARG A 135 -12.07 -8.16 12.47
N TYR A 136 -11.11 -7.37 12.91
CA TYR A 136 -9.94 -7.83 13.67
C TYR A 136 -10.09 -7.64 15.17
N GLY A 137 -11.15 -6.98 15.64
CA GLY A 137 -11.36 -6.69 17.06
C GLY A 137 -10.35 -5.70 17.64
N ILE A 138 -9.73 -4.85 16.82
CA ILE A 138 -8.72 -3.89 17.26
C ILE A 138 -9.40 -2.64 17.79
N GLU A 139 -9.15 -2.34 19.07
CA GLU A 139 -9.65 -1.15 19.77
C GLU A 139 -8.52 -0.11 19.98
N PRO A 140 -8.83 1.20 19.89
CA PRO A 140 -10.11 1.81 19.48
C PRO A 140 -10.31 1.80 17.97
N GLY A 141 -9.33 1.35 17.21
CA GLY A 141 -9.25 1.27 15.77
C GLY A 141 -7.81 1.33 15.29
N PHE A 142 -7.62 1.45 14.01
CA PHE A 142 -6.29 1.50 13.41
C PHE A 142 -6.33 2.21 12.06
N TYR A 143 -5.18 2.72 11.63
CA TYR A 143 -4.93 3.19 10.29
C TYR A 143 -4.28 2.08 9.47
N GLU A 144 -4.65 1.98 8.19
CA GLU A 144 -4.03 1.05 7.24
C GLU A 144 -3.83 1.69 5.87
N ARG A 145 -2.84 1.19 5.11
CA ARG A 145 -2.65 1.53 3.71
C ARG A 145 -1.99 0.38 2.98
N HIS A 146 -2.71 -0.22 2.03
CA HIS A 146 -2.17 -1.20 1.09
C HIS A 146 -1.36 -0.52 -0.01
N TYR A 147 -0.33 -1.23 -0.50
CA TYR A 147 0.42 -0.88 -1.71
C TYR A 147 0.69 -2.13 -2.55
N TRP A 148 0.00 -2.26 -3.68
CA TRP A 148 0.10 -3.38 -4.63
C TRP A 148 1.39 -3.29 -5.46
N LEU A 149 2.53 -3.37 -4.80
CA LEU A 149 3.85 -3.21 -5.40
C LEU A 149 4.24 -4.38 -6.29
N TYR A 150 3.79 -5.60 -5.97
CA TYR A 150 4.21 -6.85 -6.60
C TYR A 150 3.16 -7.46 -7.55
N LYS A 151 1.95 -6.93 -7.56
CA LYS A 151 0.88 -7.34 -8.48
C LYS A 151 0.06 -6.11 -8.88
N SER A 152 -0.17 -5.93 -10.18
CA SER A 152 -1.00 -4.82 -10.66
C SER A 152 -2.42 -4.93 -10.10
N ASN A 153 -2.98 -3.78 -9.74
CA ASN A 153 -4.34 -3.66 -9.26
C ASN A 153 -5.12 -2.70 -10.16
N PRO A 154 -6.15 -3.16 -10.90
CA PRO A 154 -6.95 -2.31 -11.76
C PRO A 154 -7.76 -1.26 -11.00
N LEU A 155 -7.99 -1.44 -9.69
CA LEU A 155 -8.66 -0.46 -8.82
C LEU A 155 -7.69 0.61 -8.29
N GLY A 156 -6.40 0.51 -8.61
CA GLY A 156 -5.36 1.44 -8.16
C GLY A 156 -4.34 0.79 -7.22
N ALA A 157 -3.10 1.28 -7.28
CA ALA A 157 -1.99 0.71 -6.53
C ALA A 157 -2.16 0.79 -4.99
N PHE A 158 -3.01 1.68 -4.49
CA PHE A 158 -3.26 1.89 -3.06
C PHE A 158 -4.70 1.54 -2.63
N SER A 159 -5.45 0.81 -3.46
CA SER A 159 -6.78 0.32 -3.10
C SER A 159 -6.68 -0.88 -2.15
N ASP A 160 -7.65 -1.04 -1.26
CA ASP A 160 -7.68 -2.15 -0.29
C ASP A 160 -7.86 -3.50 -0.99
N TRP A 161 -8.72 -3.56 -2.00
CA TRP A 161 -9.11 -4.77 -2.70
C TRP A 161 -8.48 -4.85 -4.09
N ASN A 162 -8.12 -6.08 -4.51
CA ASN A 162 -7.62 -6.36 -5.86
C ASN A 162 -8.41 -7.50 -6.49
N PRO A 163 -9.19 -7.24 -7.56
CA PRO A 163 -10.01 -8.28 -8.21
C PRO A 163 -9.19 -9.34 -8.96
N THR A 164 -7.88 -9.15 -9.08
CA THR A 164 -6.97 -10.11 -9.73
C THR A 164 -6.28 -11.06 -8.75
N VAL A 165 -6.52 -10.89 -7.44
CA VAL A 165 -6.01 -11.75 -6.36
C VAL A 165 -7.09 -12.75 -5.95
N SER A 166 -6.70 -13.94 -5.47
CA SER A 166 -7.63 -14.99 -5.07
C SER A 166 -7.17 -15.68 -3.77
N CYS A 167 -8.14 -16.07 -2.93
CA CYS A 167 -7.91 -16.91 -1.76
C CYS A 167 -7.98 -18.43 -2.04
N ARG A 168 -8.20 -18.85 -3.28
CA ARG A 168 -8.51 -20.25 -3.64
C ARG A 168 -7.40 -21.27 -3.30
N GLY A 169 -6.19 -20.81 -3.02
CA GLY A 169 -5.08 -21.68 -2.61
C GLY A 169 -5.08 -22.08 -1.14
N THR A 170 -5.94 -21.51 -0.29
CA THR A 170 -5.95 -21.79 1.16
C THR A 170 -6.77 -23.01 1.57
N GLY A 171 -7.58 -23.56 0.67
CA GLY A 171 -8.58 -24.59 1.03
C GLY A 171 -9.75 -24.04 1.87
N ASP A 172 -9.62 -22.87 2.44
CA ASP A 172 -10.66 -22.12 3.12
C ASP A 172 -11.31 -21.18 2.11
N ASN A 173 -12.46 -21.58 1.58
CA ASN A 173 -13.39 -20.66 0.93
C ASN A 173 -14.01 -19.83 2.05
N GLY A 174 -13.31 -18.75 2.47
CA GLY A 174 -13.76 -17.88 3.54
C GLY A 174 -15.20 -17.48 3.35
N GLY A 175 -16.03 -17.95 4.26
CA GLY A 175 -17.43 -17.58 4.43
C GLY A 175 -17.54 -16.27 5.20
#